data_34e337a04f45e2bd5ae3d8538f0cb419
#
_entry.id   34e337a04f45e2bd5ae3d8538f0cb419
#
_cell.length_a   1.000
_cell.length_b   1.000
_cell.length_c   1.000
_cell.angle_alpha   90.00
_cell.angle_beta   90.00
_cell.angle_gamma   90.00
#
_symmetry.space_group_name_H-M   'P 1'
#
loop_
_entity.id
_entity.type
_entity.pdbx_description
1 polymer ?
#
loop_
_entity_poly.entity_id
_entity_poly.type
_entity_poly.pdbx_seq_one_letter_code
_entity_poly.pdbx_strand_id
1 'polypeptide(L)'
;MERHLQILLYLEKRHFLVDMKNACQEFLQDVNEKTIRKFPPIRFILQVDVMELLDLFPDLGEFLIQEPLKWQSCCNDILFACLKCLDNDLTQMIKPTQVAVVIRLNSLPYILSTKQEKYKSIVSLCGLLVGITKPTNNVYHTVWSCPDECEGNEVIMHFIPKIPPKCYLCKSTLFENSGLRRCGDQVQATFKFKNILLPQSYTIVDDLISQLKVGKMYTINVVILKKLTSVWSIEESTIIPAPITTPVPSDIKELYEACNGLPWKFIYCLASSIGVHVCPLNCFMNVKINLLLSLVSVKANALTSSPIIHFLAGGFDTGYIAKLMGRAALLADSFVSIGTTHNSTSTALIGASGGVCVMPLPLQAYSQNQINSILSIIETGEITHSTYKSKLQCAVWAHGMDLKKIVLYNIGNIFGSVCRGDYGDFADELADHALEQAITPTTVGKQEKQALKDISTYIDLVAGIKVSLAENAEELLRLYFLAARKEKPKAVTIGNLGALIAACATSARLCRRNVANNDDAVFAIWLHVSGMPEPRFAPDDYLETPADMKKLQKVIEKFYNWLEQFIGYRIYETNE
;
A
#
# COMPACT_ATOMS: atom_id res chain seq x y z
N MET A 1 -15.53 -42.73 5.54
CA MET A 1 -14.49 -43.63 5.01
C MET A 1 -14.04 -43.21 3.61
N GLU A 2 -14.93 -42.96 2.68
CA GLU A 2 -14.61 -42.55 1.30
C GLU A 2 -13.76 -41.25 1.21
N ARG A 3 -14.14 -40.22 1.97
CA ARG A 3 -13.38 -38.93 2.00
C ARG A 3 -11.97 -39.08 2.56
N HIS A 4 -11.74 -39.91 3.58
CA HIS A 4 -10.38 -40.16 4.09
C HIS A 4 -9.51 -40.84 3.03
N LEU A 5 -10.08 -41.76 2.24
CA LEU A 5 -9.37 -42.43 1.17
C LEU A 5 -8.97 -41.42 0.04
N GLN A 6 -9.87 -40.52 -0.33
CA GLN A 6 -9.58 -39.48 -1.31
C GLN A 6 -8.48 -38.54 -0.83
N ILE A 7 -8.53 -38.11 0.45
CA ILE A 7 -7.48 -37.27 1.05
C ILE A 7 -6.15 -38.03 1.07
N LEU A 8 -6.17 -39.31 1.45
CA LEU A 8 -4.98 -40.14 1.48
C LEU A 8 -4.32 -40.24 0.07
N LEU A 9 -5.11 -40.47 -0.98
CA LEU A 9 -4.63 -40.52 -2.36
C LEU A 9 -4.02 -39.18 -2.82
N TYR A 10 -4.63 -38.05 -2.42
CA TYR A 10 -4.08 -36.73 -2.70
C TYR A 10 -2.73 -36.52 -1.97
N LEU A 11 -2.67 -36.85 -0.67
CA LEU A 11 -1.45 -36.71 0.12
C LEU A 11 -0.31 -37.62 -0.39
N GLU A 12 -0.64 -38.83 -0.85
CA GLU A 12 0.32 -39.75 -1.48
C GLU A 12 0.86 -39.18 -2.78
N LYS A 13 -0.02 -38.71 -3.67
CA LYS A 13 0.35 -38.13 -4.97
C LYS A 13 1.28 -36.93 -4.83
N ARG A 14 1.16 -36.18 -3.75
CA ARG A 14 1.98 -35.00 -3.43
C ARG A 14 3.17 -35.30 -2.50
N HIS A 15 3.42 -36.56 -2.18
CA HIS A 15 4.45 -37.03 -1.27
C HIS A 15 4.31 -36.53 0.18
N PHE A 16 3.21 -35.90 0.55
CA PHE A 16 2.97 -35.43 1.92
C PHE A 16 2.90 -36.56 2.94
N LEU A 17 2.53 -37.78 2.53
CA LEU A 17 2.55 -38.95 3.42
C LEU A 17 3.97 -39.32 3.86
N VAL A 18 4.97 -39.12 2.98
CA VAL A 18 6.37 -39.33 3.32
C VAL A 18 6.81 -38.30 4.34
N ASP A 19 6.45 -37.03 4.13
CA ASP A 19 6.78 -35.94 5.04
C ASP A 19 6.11 -36.13 6.41
N MET A 20 4.83 -36.53 6.43
CA MET A 20 4.12 -36.89 7.66
C MET A 20 4.77 -38.05 8.40
N LYS A 21 5.22 -39.09 7.68
CA LYS A 21 5.93 -40.22 8.28
C LYS A 21 7.27 -39.78 8.88
N ASN A 22 8.03 -38.97 8.16
CA ASN A 22 9.31 -38.44 8.65
C ASN A 22 9.09 -37.60 9.92
N ALA A 23 8.11 -36.70 9.93
CA ALA A 23 7.76 -35.89 11.10
C ALA A 23 7.34 -36.77 12.31
N CYS A 24 6.60 -37.87 12.05
CA CYS A 24 6.26 -38.84 13.10
C CYS A 24 7.50 -39.57 13.64
N GLN A 25 8.45 -39.92 12.77
CA GLN A 25 9.70 -40.57 13.19
C GLN A 25 10.56 -39.63 14.04
N GLU A 26 10.76 -38.38 13.61
CA GLU A 26 11.47 -37.36 14.38
C GLU A 26 10.81 -37.15 15.75
N PHE A 27 9.49 -37.03 15.79
CA PHE A 27 8.75 -36.91 17.05
C PHE A 27 9.02 -38.09 17.99
N LEU A 28 9.02 -39.33 17.50
CA LEU A 28 9.26 -40.53 18.31
C LEU A 28 10.73 -40.64 18.77
N GLN A 29 11.70 -40.10 18.00
CA GLN A 29 13.12 -40.04 18.43
C GLN A 29 13.31 -39.07 19.60
N ASP A 30 12.58 -37.96 19.61
CA ASP A 30 12.70 -36.91 20.63
C ASP A 30 11.92 -37.23 21.91
N VAL A 31 11.01 -38.19 21.88
CA VAL A 31 10.15 -38.51 23.03
C VAL A 31 10.52 -39.87 23.64
N ASN A 32 10.35 -39.96 24.94
CA ASN A 32 10.45 -41.19 25.70
C ASN A 32 9.13 -41.43 26.47
N GLU A 33 9.00 -42.55 27.16
CA GLU A 33 7.84 -42.90 27.92
C GLU A 33 7.39 -41.82 28.91
N LYS A 34 8.33 -41.17 29.61
CA LYS A 34 8.04 -40.07 30.55
C LYS A 34 7.52 -38.85 29.84
N THR A 35 8.06 -38.52 28.64
CA THR A 35 7.62 -37.40 27.84
C THR A 35 6.23 -37.64 27.27
N ILE A 36 5.94 -38.87 26.82
CA ILE A 36 4.60 -39.24 26.33
C ILE A 36 3.55 -39.12 27.44
N ARG A 37 3.87 -39.52 28.67
CA ARG A 37 2.97 -39.32 29.81
C ARG A 37 2.71 -37.86 30.15
N LYS A 38 3.57 -36.94 29.70
CA LYS A 38 3.34 -35.49 29.75
C LYS A 38 2.53 -34.94 28.55
N PHE A 39 2.06 -35.81 27.67
CA PHE A 39 1.20 -35.50 26.53
C PHE A 39 1.74 -34.39 25.62
N PRO A 40 2.97 -34.52 25.05
CA PRO A 40 3.49 -33.56 24.11
C PRO A 40 2.62 -33.57 22.82
N PRO A 41 2.35 -32.39 22.21
CA PRO A 41 1.64 -32.36 20.95
C PRO A 41 2.59 -32.62 19.77
N ILE A 42 2.10 -33.36 18.77
CA ILE A 42 2.70 -33.41 17.44
C ILE A 42 1.93 -32.46 16.51
N ARG A 43 2.62 -31.50 15.91
CA ARG A 43 2.05 -30.54 14.96
C ARG A 43 2.73 -30.69 13.62
N PHE A 44 1.93 -30.84 12.57
CA PHE A 44 2.40 -30.93 11.19
C PHE A 44 1.78 -29.80 10.37
N ILE A 45 2.60 -29.03 9.64
CA ILE A 45 2.13 -27.97 8.75
C ILE A 45 1.94 -28.56 7.35
N LEU A 46 0.69 -28.57 6.88
CA LEU A 46 0.33 -29.06 5.57
C LEU A 46 0.01 -27.88 4.64
N GLN A 47 0.80 -27.70 3.61
CA GLN A 47 0.57 -26.70 2.57
C GLN A 47 -0.30 -27.30 1.46
N VAL A 48 -1.49 -26.74 1.22
CA VAL A 48 -2.44 -27.22 0.23
C VAL A 48 -2.58 -26.17 -0.88
N ASP A 49 -2.24 -26.54 -2.10
CA ASP A 49 -2.59 -25.77 -3.29
C ASP A 49 -4.02 -26.10 -3.69
N VAL A 50 -4.92 -25.10 -3.52
CA VAL A 50 -6.37 -25.33 -3.68
C VAL A 50 -6.73 -25.47 -5.15
N MET A 51 -6.07 -24.73 -6.05
CA MET A 51 -6.34 -24.88 -7.49
C MET A 51 -5.92 -26.24 -7.99
N GLU A 52 -4.74 -26.70 -7.62
CA GLU A 52 -4.27 -28.02 -7.98
C GLU A 52 -5.16 -29.13 -7.37
N LEU A 53 -5.61 -28.96 -6.13
CA LEU A 53 -6.54 -29.89 -5.50
C LEU A 53 -7.87 -29.98 -6.26
N LEU A 54 -8.40 -28.84 -6.73
CA LEU A 54 -9.61 -28.79 -7.54
C LEU A 54 -9.42 -29.44 -8.91
N ASP A 55 -8.24 -29.28 -9.53
CA ASP A 55 -7.92 -29.89 -10.83
C ASP A 55 -7.77 -31.42 -10.73
N LEU A 56 -7.16 -31.91 -9.66
CA LEU A 56 -6.89 -33.35 -9.47
C LEU A 56 -8.11 -34.11 -8.88
N PHE A 57 -8.79 -33.48 -7.93
CA PHE A 57 -9.91 -34.05 -7.17
C PHE A 57 -10.99 -32.99 -6.91
N PRO A 58 -11.84 -32.67 -7.89
CA PRO A 58 -12.82 -31.57 -7.77
C PRO A 58 -13.70 -31.67 -6.53
N ASP A 59 -14.24 -32.87 -6.24
CA ASP A 59 -15.12 -33.11 -5.08
C ASP A 59 -14.40 -32.89 -3.75
N LEU A 60 -13.11 -33.21 -3.70
CA LEU A 60 -12.28 -33.00 -2.51
C LEU A 60 -11.92 -31.53 -2.30
N GLY A 61 -11.67 -30.80 -3.39
CA GLY A 61 -11.45 -29.35 -3.34
C GLY A 61 -12.70 -28.60 -2.92
N GLU A 62 -13.88 -28.99 -3.43
CA GLU A 62 -15.15 -28.45 -2.99
C GLU A 62 -15.42 -28.75 -1.52
N PHE A 63 -15.13 -29.96 -1.05
CA PHE A 63 -15.23 -30.31 0.36
C PHE A 63 -14.34 -29.45 1.26
N LEU A 64 -13.10 -29.17 0.86
CA LEU A 64 -12.21 -28.26 1.59
C LEU A 64 -12.81 -26.86 1.68
N ILE A 65 -13.36 -26.33 0.59
CA ILE A 65 -13.93 -24.98 0.55
C ILE A 65 -15.21 -24.88 1.42
N GLN A 66 -16.07 -25.90 1.39
CA GLN A 66 -17.34 -25.89 2.13
C GLN A 66 -17.17 -26.21 3.61
N GLU A 67 -16.32 -27.19 3.95
CA GLU A 67 -16.17 -27.73 5.30
C GLU A 67 -14.69 -27.85 5.72
N PRO A 68 -13.93 -26.73 5.79
CA PRO A 68 -12.48 -26.76 6.03
C PRO A 68 -12.07 -27.42 7.34
N LEU A 69 -12.87 -27.29 8.40
CA LEU A 69 -12.56 -27.94 9.68
C LEU A 69 -12.75 -29.44 9.65
N LYS A 70 -13.74 -29.94 8.91
CA LYS A 70 -13.90 -31.39 8.77
C LYS A 70 -12.76 -31.96 7.93
N TRP A 71 -12.34 -31.21 6.90
CA TRP A 71 -11.18 -31.58 6.11
C TRP A 71 -9.91 -31.64 6.98
N GLN A 72 -9.70 -30.66 7.85
CA GLN A 72 -8.60 -30.64 8.83
C GLN A 72 -8.69 -31.83 9.80
N SER A 73 -9.89 -32.16 10.29
CA SER A 73 -10.10 -33.33 11.18
C SER A 73 -9.70 -34.63 10.48
N CYS A 74 -10.07 -34.82 9.20
CA CYS A 74 -9.66 -36.00 8.44
C CYS A 74 -8.11 -36.06 8.30
N CYS A 75 -7.44 -34.93 8.10
CA CYS A 75 -5.98 -34.89 8.06
C CYS A 75 -5.34 -35.24 9.42
N ASN A 76 -5.95 -34.83 10.54
CA ASN A 76 -5.52 -35.25 11.88
C ASN A 76 -5.63 -36.77 12.05
N ASP A 77 -6.72 -37.36 11.60
CA ASP A 77 -6.93 -38.81 11.68
C ASP A 77 -5.90 -39.58 10.84
N ILE A 78 -5.54 -39.04 9.64
CA ILE A 78 -4.53 -39.64 8.79
C ILE A 78 -3.13 -39.51 9.45
N LEU A 79 -2.75 -38.35 9.98
CA LEU A 79 -1.47 -38.18 10.66
C LEU A 79 -1.36 -39.10 11.88
N PHE A 80 -2.47 -39.27 12.62
CA PHE A 80 -2.53 -40.23 13.73
C PHE A 80 -2.36 -41.68 13.25
N ALA A 81 -3.01 -42.04 12.13
CA ALA A 81 -2.82 -43.37 11.52
C ALA A 81 -1.37 -43.59 11.07
N CYS A 82 -0.72 -42.58 10.42
CA CYS A 82 0.70 -42.65 10.07
C CYS A 82 1.59 -42.92 11.29
N LEU A 83 1.28 -42.24 12.42
CA LEU A 83 2.02 -42.45 13.67
C LEU A 83 1.84 -43.88 14.20
N LYS A 84 0.60 -44.44 14.16
CA LYS A 84 0.29 -45.79 14.61
C LYS A 84 0.88 -46.88 13.71
N CYS A 85 1.14 -46.60 12.44
CA CYS A 85 1.78 -47.53 11.51
C CYS A 85 3.30 -47.65 11.72
N LEU A 86 3.90 -46.82 12.57
CA LEU A 86 5.32 -46.96 12.94
C LEU A 86 5.42 -48.05 14.02
N ASP A 87 6.33 -49.01 13.79
CA ASP A 87 6.56 -50.16 14.69
C ASP A 87 7.35 -49.71 15.92
N ASN A 88 6.63 -49.08 16.88
CA ASN A 88 7.21 -48.57 18.12
C ASN A 88 6.21 -48.72 19.26
N ASP A 89 6.60 -49.36 20.35
CA ASP A 89 5.75 -49.58 21.54
C ASP A 89 5.20 -48.25 22.11
N LEU A 90 5.94 -47.16 21.99
CA LEU A 90 5.55 -45.85 22.46
C LEU A 90 4.33 -45.31 21.74
N THR A 91 4.08 -45.73 20.49
CA THR A 91 2.92 -45.24 19.71
C THR A 91 1.62 -45.64 20.35
N GLN A 92 1.55 -46.76 21.07
CA GLN A 92 0.32 -47.24 21.74
C GLN A 92 -0.17 -46.28 22.82
N MET A 93 0.73 -45.54 23.47
CA MET A 93 0.45 -44.60 24.56
C MET A 93 -0.03 -43.22 24.06
N ILE A 94 0.15 -42.90 22.77
CA ILE A 94 -0.21 -41.60 22.20
C ILE A 94 -1.70 -41.54 21.91
N LYS A 95 -2.36 -40.46 22.36
CA LYS A 95 -3.80 -40.23 22.16
C LYS A 95 -4.04 -39.45 20.84
N PRO A 96 -5.20 -39.67 20.15
CA PRO A 96 -5.52 -38.92 18.92
C PRO A 96 -5.52 -37.40 19.10
N THR A 97 -5.88 -36.92 20.31
CA THR A 97 -5.92 -35.51 20.67
C THR A 97 -4.54 -34.86 20.84
N GLN A 98 -3.44 -35.62 20.79
CA GLN A 98 -2.09 -35.09 20.79
C GLN A 98 -1.61 -34.70 19.39
N VAL A 99 -2.35 -35.08 18.35
CA VAL A 99 -2.01 -34.85 16.95
C VAL A 99 -2.79 -33.66 16.39
N ALA A 100 -2.10 -32.75 15.71
CA ALA A 100 -2.72 -31.60 15.08
C ALA A 100 -2.08 -31.29 13.73
N VAL A 101 -2.87 -31.24 12.68
CA VAL A 101 -2.44 -30.73 11.36
C VAL A 101 -2.85 -29.27 11.25
N VAL A 102 -1.89 -28.42 10.92
CA VAL A 102 -2.10 -26.99 10.64
C VAL A 102 -2.11 -26.80 9.14
N ILE A 103 -3.26 -26.41 8.60
CA ILE A 103 -3.41 -26.24 7.16
C ILE A 103 -2.98 -24.83 6.76
N ARG A 104 -2.21 -24.74 5.68
CA ARG A 104 -1.85 -23.50 4.97
C ARG A 104 -2.34 -23.60 3.54
N LEU A 105 -3.08 -22.59 3.09
CA LEU A 105 -3.74 -22.57 1.78
C LEU A 105 -2.96 -21.69 0.81
N ASN A 106 -2.70 -22.22 -0.38
CA ASN A 106 -2.09 -21.48 -1.48
C ASN A 106 -3.01 -21.52 -2.70
N SER A 107 -2.84 -20.59 -3.63
CA SER A 107 -3.49 -20.59 -4.95
C SER A 107 -5.02 -20.73 -4.89
N LEU A 108 -5.71 -19.86 -4.10
CA LEU A 108 -7.16 -19.92 -4.01
C LEU A 108 -7.85 -19.43 -5.29
N PRO A 109 -8.98 -20.03 -5.68
CA PRO A 109 -9.79 -19.56 -6.79
C PRO A 109 -10.27 -18.11 -6.59
N TYR A 110 -10.18 -17.29 -7.64
CA TYR A 110 -10.60 -15.87 -7.61
C TYR A 110 -12.06 -15.70 -7.16
N ILE A 111 -12.92 -16.66 -7.44
CA ILE A 111 -14.33 -16.63 -7.03
C ILE A 111 -14.51 -16.52 -5.50
N LEU A 112 -13.51 -16.93 -4.72
CA LEU A 112 -13.53 -16.81 -3.26
C LEU A 112 -13.24 -15.38 -2.78
N SER A 113 -12.71 -14.51 -3.64
CA SER A 113 -12.47 -13.09 -3.37
C SER A 113 -13.70 -12.21 -3.67
N THR A 114 -14.76 -12.76 -4.30
CA THR A 114 -15.96 -12.00 -4.67
C THR A 114 -16.94 -11.89 -3.50
N LYS A 115 -17.73 -10.79 -3.48
CA LYS A 115 -18.64 -10.40 -2.38
C LYS A 115 -19.81 -11.36 -2.06
N GLN A 116 -19.93 -12.49 -2.74
CA GLN A 116 -20.99 -13.47 -2.42
C GLN A 116 -20.62 -14.31 -1.17
N GLU A 117 -20.33 -13.62 -0.07
CA GLU A 117 -19.77 -14.19 1.16
C GLU A 117 -20.73 -15.07 1.98
N LYS A 118 -22.03 -14.98 1.73
CA LYS A 118 -23.04 -15.64 2.61
C LYS A 118 -22.99 -17.17 2.65
N TYR A 119 -22.25 -17.79 1.72
CA TYR A 119 -22.26 -19.26 1.55
C TYR A 119 -20.88 -19.91 1.55
N LYS A 120 -19.82 -19.15 1.82
CA LYS A 120 -18.44 -19.66 1.75
C LYS A 120 -17.80 -19.72 3.13
N SER A 121 -17.21 -20.86 3.47
CA SER A 121 -16.46 -21.02 4.72
C SER A 121 -15.03 -20.46 4.61
N ILE A 122 -14.50 -20.36 3.39
CA ILE A 122 -13.18 -19.75 3.11
C ILE A 122 -13.38 -18.51 2.26
N VAL A 123 -12.74 -17.41 2.65
CA VAL A 123 -12.76 -16.13 1.93
C VAL A 123 -11.35 -15.61 1.76
N SER A 124 -11.02 -15.18 0.56
CA SER A 124 -9.77 -14.51 0.24
C SER A 124 -9.97 -12.99 0.24
N LEU A 125 -9.22 -12.27 1.06
CA LEU A 125 -9.31 -10.83 1.23
C LEU A 125 -7.96 -10.17 0.93
N CYS A 126 -7.95 -9.18 0.03
CA CYS A 126 -6.75 -8.40 -0.27
C CYS A 126 -6.81 -7.05 0.44
N GLY A 127 -5.81 -6.76 1.28
CA GLY A 127 -5.77 -5.54 2.09
C GLY A 127 -4.37 -5.09 2.47
N LEU A 128 -4.28 -3.80 2.79
CA LEU A 128 -3.07 -3.16 3.30
C LEU A 128 -2.93 -3.40 4.80
N LEU A 129 -1.80 -3.93 5.24
CA LEU A 129 -1.50 -4.09 6.67
C LEU A 129 -1.11 -2.73 7.28
N VAL A 130 -1.98 -2.20 8.13
CA VAL A 130 -1.81 -0.86 8.73
C VAL A 130 -1.29 -0.89 10.18
N GLY A 131 -1.33 -2.03 10.83
CA GLY A 131 -0.82 -2.15 12.20
C GLY A 131 -0.73 -3.59 12.69
N ILE A 132 0.19 -3.83 13.61
CA ILE A 132 0.39 -5.11 14.30
C ILE A 132 0.57 -4.84 15.79
N THR A 133 -0.10 -5.62 16.64
CA THR A 133 0.12 -5.58 18.10
C THR A 133 1.43 -6.27 18.49
N LYS A 134 1.85 -6.08 19.73
CA LYS A 134 2.91 -6.93 20.30
C LYS A 134 2.44 -8.39 20.34
N PRO A 135 3.36 -9.36 20.16
CA PRO A 135 3.05 -10.77 20.31
C PRO A 135 2.48 -11.08 21.69
N THR A 136 1.47 -11.92 21.70
CA THR A 136 0.86 -12.49 22.91
C THR A 136 0.81 -14.01 22.79
N ASN A 137 0.64 -14.70 23.91
CA ASN A 137 0.62 -16.17 23.90
C ASN A 137 -0.67 -16.70 23.26
N ASN A 138 -0.53 -17.57 22.28
CA ASN A 138 -1.60 -18.40 21.70
C ASN A 138 -1.54 -19.80 22.29
N VAL A 139 -2.53 -20.17 23.07
CA VAL A 139 -2.60 -21.52 23.66
C VAL A 139 -3.15 -22.50 22.65
N TYR A 140 -2.32 -23.43 22.21
CA TYR A 140 -2.73 -24.45 21.24
C TYR A 140 -2.82 -25.87 21.80
N HIS A 141 -2.42 -26.09 23.07
CA HIS A 141 -2.52 -27.39 23.71
C HIS A 141 -2.64 -27.23 25.23
N THR A 142 -3.66 -27.82 25.82
CA THR A 142 -3.91 -27.86 27.27
C THR A 142 -4.22 -29.29 27.71
N VAL A 143 -3.77 -29.66 28.90
CA VAL A 143 -4.03 -30.97 29.52
C VAL A 143 -4.81 -30.78 30.81
N TRP A 144 -5.92 -31.48 30.93
CA TRP A 144 -6.83 -31.40 32.05
C TRP A 144 -6.86 -32.72 32.79
N SER A 145 -6.60 -32.73 34.08
CA SER A 145 -6.50 -33.92 34.90
C SER A 145 -7.60 -33.96 35.97
N CYS A 146 -7.99 -35.16 36.38
CA CYS A 146 -8.98 -35.35 37.44
C CYS A 146 -8.37 -35.15 38.83
N PRO A 147 -9.03 -34.38 39.75
CA PRO A 147 -8.56 -34.24 41.12
C PRO A 147 -8.61 -35.57 41.92
N ASP A 148 -9.51 -36.46 41.55
CA ASP A 148 -9.67 -37.77 42.23
C ASP A 148 -8.75 -38.85 41.63
N GLU A 149 -7.71 -38.45 40.86
CA GLU A 149 -6.69 -39.31 40.25
C GLU A 149 -7.27 -40.49 39.45
N CYS A 150 -8.44 -40.32 38.82
CA CYS A 150 -9.05 -41.36 37.99
C CYS A 150 -8.12 -41.76 36.85
N GLU A 151 -7.66 -43.00 36.81
CA GLU A 151 -6.68 -43.50 35.84
C GLU A 151 -7.17 -43.31 34.40
N GLY A 152 -6.27 -42.77 33.57
CA GLY A 152 -6.49 -42.58 32.14
C GLY A 152 -7.47 -41.48 31.74
N ASN A 153 -7.96 -40.68 32.68
CA ASN A 153 -8.97 -39.65 32.41
C ASN A 153 -8.37 -38.25 32.30
N GLU A 154 -7.32 -38.11 31.51
CA GLU A 154 -6.86 -36.80 31.10
C GLU A 154 -7.52 -36.38 29.80
N VAL A 155 -8.05 -35.15 29.78
CA VAL A 155 -8.65 -34.52 28.61
C VAL A 155 -7.66 -33.54 28.00
N ILE A 156 -7.38 -33.72 26.73
CA ILE A 156 -6.49 -32.85 25.96
C ILE A 156 -7.35 -31.96 25.08
N MET A 157 -7.12 -30.66 25.12
CA MET A 157 -7.83 -29.67 24.30
C MET A 157 -6.85 -28.77 23.56
N HIS A 158 -7.25 -28.32 22.35
CA HIS A 158 -6.46 -27.37 21.55
C HIS A 158 -6.83 -25.90 21.81
N PHE A 159 -7.49 -25.63 22.93
CA PHE A 159 -7.90 -24.30 23.37
C PHE A 159 -8.12 -24.30 24.89
N ILE A 160 -8.25 -23.13 25.49
CA ILE A 160 -8.69 -22.98 26.88
C ILE A 160 -10.22 -22.93 26.91
N PRO A 161 -10.92 -23.93 27.46
CA PRO A 161 -12.38 -23.91 27.56
C PRO A 161 -12.81 -22.83 28.58
N LYS A 162 -13.92 -22.14 28.27
CA LYS A 162 -14.51 -21.16 29.20
C LYS A 162 -15.05 -21.81 30.48
N ILE A 163 -15.51 -23.05 30.38
CA ILE A 163 -16.00 -23.84 31.50
C ILE A 163 -15.10 -25.07 31.58
N PRO A 164 -14.50 -25.37 32.73
CA PRO A 164 -13.66 -26.55 32.91
C PRO A 164 -14.45 -27.81 32.54
N PRO A 165 -13.84 -28.78 31.81
CA PRO A 165 -14.48 -30.04 31.48
C PRO A 165 -14.71 -30.88 32.75
N LYS A 166 -15.64 -31.86 32.68
CA LYS A 166 -15.93 -32.77 33.77
C LYS A 166 -15.30 -34.15 33.50
N CYS A 167 -14.85 -34.78 34.55
CA CYS A 167 -14.37 -36.15 34.53
C CYS A 167 -15.46 -37.11 34.01
N TYR A 168 -15.10 -38.00 33.12
CA TYR A 168 -16.01 -38.98 32.59
C TYR A 168 -16.45 -40.03 33.66
N LEU A 169 -15.53 -40.39 34.56
CA LEU A 169 -15.76 -41.42 35.59
C LEU A 169 -16.44 -40.85 36.82
N CYS A 170 -15.86 -39.90 37.51
CA CYS A 170 -16.36 -39.38 38.80
C CYS A 170 -17.20 -38.10 38.67
N LYS A 171 -17.33 -37.52 37.45
CA LYS A 171 -18.02 -36.25 37.16
C LYS A 171 -17.46 -34.99 37.87
N SER A 172 -16.37 -35.14 38.60
CA SER A 172 -15.66 -34.01 39.22
C SER A 172 -15.15 -33.04 38.15
N THR A 173 -15.02 -31.76 38.48
CA THR A 173 -14.47 -30.75 37.57
C THR A 173 -12.97 -30.96 37.40
N LEU A 174 -12.53 -31.09 36.18
CA LEU A 174 -11.11 -31.26 35.86
C LEU A 174 -10.36 -29.94 36.09
N PHE A 175 -9.11 -30.05 36.48
CA PHE A 175 -8.20 -28.90 36.61
C PHE A 175 -7.15 -28.91 35.51
N GLU A 176 -6.73 -27.75 35.07
CA GLU A 176 -5.67 -27.61 34.06
C GLU A 176 -4.29 -27.79 34.68
N ASN A 177 -3.49 -28.65 34.08
CA ASN A 177 -2.09 -28.75 34.41
C ASN A 177 -1.28 -27.70 33.61
N SER A 178 -1.06 -26.53 34.22
CA SER A 178 -0.39 -25.39 33.57
C SER A 178 1.04 -25.70 33.12
N GLY A 179 1.73 -26.65 33.76
CA GLY A 179 3.06 -27.12 33.37
C GLY A 179 3.08 -27.89 32.04
N LEU A 180 1.94 -28.45 31.64
CA LEU A 180 1.77 -29.17 30.38
C LEU A 180 1.16 -28.34 29.26
N ARG A 181 0.83 -27.07 29.55
CA ARG A 181 0.32 -26.12 28.54
C ARG A 181 1.41 -25.84 27.49
N ARG A 182 1.00 -25.83 26.22
CA ARG A 182 1.86 -25.43 25.11
C ARG A 182 1.27 -24.18 24.44
N CYS A 183 2.16 -23.20 24.23
CA CYS A 183 1.79 -21.91 23.63
C CYS A 183 2.69 -21.65 22.42
N GLY A 184 2.15 -20.96 21.45
CA GLY A 184 2.87 -20.27 20.40
C GLY A 184 2.63 -18.78 20.51
N ASP A 185 3.01 -18.04 19.48
CA ASP A 185 2.81 -16.61 19.39
C ASP A 185 1.54 -16.28 18.61
N GLN A 186 0.86 -15.19 18.99
CA GLN A 186 -0.20 -14.59 18.21
C GLN A 186 -0.09 -13.07 18.22
N VAL A 187 -0.51 -12.45 17.12
CA VAL A 187 -0.64 -11.00 16.98
C VAL A 187 -2.01 -10.63 16.44
N GLN A 188 -2.50 -9.45 16.79
CA GLN A 188 -3.63 -8.84 16.11
C GLN A 188 -3.08 -7.97 14.98
N ALA A 189 -3.36 -8.38 13.73
CA ALA A 189 -2.97 -7.64 12.53
C ALA A 189 -4.19 -6.90 11.99
N THR A 190 -4.07 -5.59 11.80
CA THR A 190 -5.15 -4.72 11.31
C THR A 190 -4.94 -4.41 9.85
N PHE A 191 -5.93 -4.77 9.02
CA PHE A 191 -5.92 -4.57 7.57
C PHE A 191 -6.95 -3.53 7.13
N LYS A 192 -6.56 -2.67 6.18
CA LYS A 192 -7.44 -1.76 5.45
C LYS A 192 -7.77 -2.38 4.09
N PHE A 193 -9.03 -2.68 3.85
CA PHE A 193 -9.51 -3.24 2.58
C PHE A 193 -10.07 -2.13 1.69
N LYS A 194 -9.92 -2.27 0.37
CA LYS A 194 -10.36 -1.24 -0.61
C LYS A 194 -11.85 -0.92 -0.52
N ASN A 195 -12.68 -1.92 -0.22
CA ASN A 195 -14.14 -1.80 -0.24
C ASN A 195 -14.79 -1.70 1.16
N ILE A 196 -13.99 -1.65 2.22
CA ILE A 196 -14.47 -1.60 3.60
C ILE A 196 -13.99 -0.30 4.23
N LEU A 197 -14.92 0.49 4.77
CA LEU A 197 -14.63 1.82 5.30
C LEU A 197 -13.71 1.76 6.53
N LEU A 198 -13.94 0.79 7.42
CA LEU A 198 -13.19 0.65 8.67
C LEU A 198 -12.15 -0.47 8.55
N PRO A 199 -10.92 -0.26 9.03
CA PRO A 199 -9.93 -1.33 9.14
C PRO A 199 -10.46 -2.48 9.99
N GLN A 200 -10.11 -3.70 9.62
CA GLN A 200 -10.50 -4.91 10.35
C GLN A 200 -9.28 -5.62 10.92
N SER A 201 -9.42 -6.16 12.13
CA SER A 201 -8.35 -6.88 12.81
C SER A 201 -8.57 -8.38 12.76
N TYR A 202 -7.50 -9.11 12.44
CA TYR A 202 -7.46 -10.57 12.39
C TYR A 202 -6.36 -11.09 13.30
N THR A 203 -6.64 -12.23 13.93
CA THR A 203 -5.63 -12.93 14.73
C THR A 203 -4.75 -13.76 13.80
N ILE A 204 -3.46 -13.48 13.81
CA ILE A 204 -2.43 -14.20 13.06
C ILE A 204 -1.58 -14.98 14.05
N VAL A 205 -1.27 -16.22 13.72
CA VAL A 205 -0.58 -17.14 14.64
C VAL A 205 0.67 -17.77 14.02
N ASP A 206 1.62 -18.06 14.88
CA ASP A 206 2.80 -18.87 14.63
C ASP A 206 3.66 -18.40 13.42
N ASP A 207 3.93 -19.29 12.47
CA ASP A 207 4.76 -19.09 11.28
C ASP A 207 4.31 -17.92 10.38
N LEU A 208 3.01 -17.60 10.37
CA LEU A 208 2.48 -16.50 9.57
C LEU A 208 2.90 -15.12 10.09
N ILE A 209 3.28 -15.00 11.36
CA ILE A 209 3.67 -13.72 11.97
C ILE A 209 4.95 -13.17 11.32
N SER A 210 5.91 -14.05 11.04
CA SER A 210 7.21 -13.68 10.47
C SER A 210 7.11 -13.08 9.05
N GLN A 211 6.02 -13.36 8.34
CA GLN A 211 5.77 -12.87 6.98
C GLN A 211 5.22 -11.44 6.96
N LEU A 212 4.77 -10.91 8.10
CA LEU A 212 4.08 -9.63 8.18
C LEU A 212 5.04 -8.44 8.23
N LYS A 213 4.82 -7.47 7.32
CA LYS A 213 5.51 -6.17 7.31
C LYS A 213 4.47 -5.07 7.15
N VAL A 214 4.39 -4.16 8.11
CA VAL A 214 3.44 -3.05 8.08
C VAL A 214 3.71 -2.15 6.87
N GLY A 215 2.64 -1.71 6.20
CA GLY A 215 2.70 -0.92 4.98
C GLY A 215 2.70 -1.74 3.67
N LYS A 216 2.65 -3.07 3.76
CA LYS A 216 2.56 -3.96 2.60
C LYS A 216 1.14 -4.44 2.35
N MET A 217 0.86 -4.76 1.08
CA MET A 217 -0.39 -5.40 0.67
C MET A 217 -0.29 -6.90 0.83
N TYR A 218 -1.32 -7.50 1.40
CA TYR A 218 -1.43 -8.96 1.58
C TYR A 218 -2.77 -9.46 1.10
N THR A 219 -2.75 -10.65 0.53
CA THR A 219 -3.92 -11.50 0.37
C THR A 219 -3.97 -12.45 1.56
N ILE A 220 -5.01 -12.35 2.38
CA ILE A 220 -5.23 -13.21 3.52
C ILE A 220 -6.38 -14.17 3.23
N ASN A 221 -6.17 -15.46 3.52
CA ASN A 221 -7.16 -16.49 3.35
C ASN A 221 -7.75 -16.83 4.72
N VAL A 222 -9.01 -16.47 4.90
CA VAL A 222 -9.71 -16.51 6.18
C VAL A 222 -10.77 -17.59 6.16
N VAL A 223 -10.75 -18.44 7.17
CA VAL A 223 -11.82 -19.42 7.44
C VAL A 223 -12.82 -18.77 8.41
N ILE A 224 -14.07 -18.67 7.96
CA ILE A 224 -15.16 -18.04 8.72
C ILE A 224 -15.99 -19.12 9.41
N LEU A 225 -16.02 -19.08 10.72
CA LEU A 225 -16.78 -19.97 11.57
C LEU A 225 -17.73 -19.16 12.43
N LYS A 226 -19.02 -19.21 12.18
CA LYS A 226 -20.11 -18.53 12.91
C LYS A 226 -19.75 -17.29 13.76
N LYS A 227 -18.71 -17.35 14.63
CA LYS A 227 -18.21 -16.27 15.50
C LYS A 227 -16.68 -16.16 15.56
N LEU A 228 -15.97 -17.06 14.89
CA LEU A 228 -14.51 -17.11 14.89
C LEU A 228 -14.01 -16.98 13.45
N THR A 229 -13.03 -16.14 13.27
CA THR A 229 -12.28 -16.02 12.02
C THR A 229 -10.86 -16.48 12.26
N SER A 230 -10.38 -17.44 11.48
CA SER A 230 -9.01 -17.94 11.55
C SER A 230 -8.31 -17.70 10.22
N VAL A 231 -7.13 -17.10 10.26
CA VAL A 231 -6.31 -16.90 9.06
C VAL A 231 -5.48 -18.17 8.84
N TRP A 232 -5.63 -18.78 7.67
CA TRP A 232 -4.93 -20.02 7.32
C TRP A 232 -3.73 -19.79 6.41
N SER A 233 -3.71 -18.68 5.68
CA SER A 233 -2.52 -18.28 4.93
C SER A 233 -2.48 -16.78 4.66
N ILE A 234 -1.29 -16.29 4.39
CA ILE A 234 -0.99 -14.90 4.06
C ILE A 234 0.01 -14.91 2.93
N GLU A 235 -0.29 -14.18 1.88
CA GLU A 235 0.60 -14.00 0.73
C GLU A 235 0.84 -12.51 0.49
N GLU A 236 2.09 -12.08 0.30
CA GLU A 236 2.37 -10.70 -0.10
C GLU A 236 1.81 -10.49 -1.51
N SER A 237 0.87 -9.55 -1.63
CA SER A 237 0.27 -9.20 -2.92
C SER A 237 1.23 -8.30 -3.68
N THR A 238 1.72 -8.75 -4.83
CA THR A 238 2.54 -7.95 -5.72
C THR A 238 1.67 -7.06 -6.59
N ILE A 239 2.05 -5.79 -6.71
CA ILE A 239 1.39 -4.88 -7.66
C ILE A 239 1.83 -5.29 -9.06
N ILE A 240 0.86 -5.73 -9.86
CA ILE A 240 1.10 -6.11 -11.26
C ILE A 240 1.04 -4.84 -12.09
N PRO A 241 2.08 -4.50 -12.88
CA PRO A 241 2.01 -3.39 -13.81
C PRO A 241 0.93 -3.62 -14.85
N ALA A 242 0.33 -2.54 -15.36
CA ALA A 242 -0.67 -2.64 -16.41
C ALA A 242 -0.11 -3.43 -17.62
N PRO A 243 -0.89 -4.34 -18.21
CA PRO A 243 -0.45 -5.10 -19.38
C PRO A 243 -0.03 -4.15 -20.52
N ILE A 244 1.06 -4.48 -21.22
CA ILE A 244 1.57 -3.70 -22.35
C ILE A 244 0.51 -3.59 -23.47
N THR A 245 -0.41 -4.54 -23.53
CA THR A 245 -1.53 -4.59 -24.48
C THR A 245 -2.67 -3.63 -24.13
N THR A 246 -2.67 -3.00 -22.94
CA THR A 246 -3.72 -2.05 -22.57
C THR A 246 -3.61 -0.81 -23.48
N PRO A 247 -4.66 -0.48 -24.27
CA PRO A 247 -4.60 0.65 -25.19
C PRO A 247 -4.57 1.96 -24.41
N VAL A 248 -3.84 2.93 -24.94
CA VAL A 248 -3.90 4.31 -24.45
C VAL A 248 -5.29 4.87 -24.78
N PRO A 249 -5.96 5.56 -23.84
CA PRO A 249 -7.21 6.24 -24.13
C PRO A 249 -7.08 7.16 -25.36
N SER A 250 -8.07 7.11 -26.27
CA SER A 250 -8.03 7.83 -27.56
C SER A 250 -7.77 9.32 -27.39
N ASP A 251 -8.51 9.94 -26.48
CA ASP A 251 -8.46 11.38 -26.23
C ASP A 251 -7.06 11.82 -25.73
N ILE A 252 -6.41 10.98 -24.90
CA ILE A 252 -5.05 11.26 -24.41
C ILE A 252 -4.01 11.07 -25.54
N LYS A 253 -4.24 10.10 -26.43
CA LYS A 253 -3.36 9.89 -27.58
C LYS A 253 -3.43 11.07 -28.55
N GLU A 254 -4.65 11.52 -28.90
CA GLU A 254 -4.87 12.68 -29.75
C GLU A 254 -4.27 13.96 -29.13
N LEU A 255 -4.44 14.14 -27.81
CA LEU A 255 -3.83 15.24 -27.07
C LEU A 255 -2.31 15.25 -27.18
N TYR A 256 -1.68 14.08 -27.03
CA TYR A 256 -0.22 13.95 -27.12
C TYR A 256 0.28 14.30 -28.53
N GLU A 257 -0.39 13.84 -29.57
CA GLU A 257 -0.09 14.14 -30.96
C GLU A 257 -0.26 15.64 -31.25
N ALA A 258 -1.35 16.27 -30.76
CA ALA A 258 -1.59 17.70 -30.88
C ALA A 258 -0.54 18.57 -30.17
N CYS A 259 0.08 18.04 -29.12
CA CYS A 259 1.16 18.70 -28.37
C CYS A 259 2.56 18.46 -28.97
N ASN A 260 2.68 17.72 -30.07
CA ASN A 260 3.96 17.33 -30.70
C ASN A 260 4.94 16.65 -29.74
N GLY A 261 4.46 15.96 -28.72
CA GLY A 261 5.27 15.29 -27.71
C GLY A 261 6.06 16.21 -26.77
N LEU A 262 5.81 17.53 -26.80
CA LEU A 262 6.45 18.48 -25.92
C LEU A 262 5.92 18.33 -24.48
N PRO A 263 6.80 18.03 -23.48
CA PRO A 263 6.35 17.67 -22.13
C PRO A 263 5.53 18.80 -21.48
N TRP A 264 5.99 20.01 -21.55
CA TRP A 264 5.32 21.14 -20.92
C TRP A 264 3.94 21.46 -21.52
N LYS A 265 3.70 21.26 -22.83
CA LYS A 265 2.37 21.38 -23.45
C LYS A 265 1.45 20.24 -23.03
N PHE A 266 1.94 19.02 -23.19
CA PHE A 266 1.14 17.82 -22.93
C PHE A 266 0.72 17.71 -21.46
N ILE A 267 1.68 17.86 -20.53
CA ILE A 267 1.41 17.79 -19.08
C ILE A 267 0.47 18.91 -18.64
N TYR A 268 0.64 20.11 -19.19
CA TYR A 268 -0.23 21.25 -18.95
C TYR A 268 -1.69 20.90 -19.32
N CYS A 269 -1.92 20.46 -20.56
CA CYS A 269 -3.25 20.11 -21.04
C CYS A 269 -3.86 18.94 -20.26
N LEU A 270 -3.06 17.91 -19.96
CA LEU A 270 -3.53 16.75 -19.18
C LEU A 270 -3.93 17.15 -17.75
N ALA A 271 -3.11 17.99 -17.10
CA ALA A 271 -3.37 18.47 -15.75
C ALA A 271 -4.59 19.40 -15.68
N SER A 272 -4.90 20.16 -16.73
CA SER A 272 -6.05 21.08 -16.77
C SER A 272 -7.38 20.38 -16.49
N SER A 273 -7.49 19.12 -16.88
CA SER A 273 -8.70 18.30 -16.68
C SER A 273 -8.95 17.89 -15.22
N ILE A 274 -7.96 18.10 -14.33
CA ILE A 274 -8.12 17.75 -12.92
C ILE A 274 -8.97 18.81 -12.21
N GLY A 275 -10.05 18.38 -11.57
CA GLY A 275 -10.87 19.23 -10.71
C GLY A 275 -11.70 20.29 -11.44
N VAL A 276 -12.19 19.99 -12.62
CA VAL A 276 -13.04 20.90 -13.44
C VAL A 276 -14.29 21.37 -12.69
N HIS A 277 -14.80 20.56 -11.76
CA HIS A 277 -15.91 20.99 -10.89
C HIS A 277 -15.51 21.97 -9.79
N VAL A 278 -14.22 22.06 -9.48
CA VAL A 278 -13.75 22.95 -8.40
C VAL A 278 -13.42 24.30 -8.96
N CYS A 279 -12.79 24.33 -10.14
CA CYS A 279 -12.32 25.55 -10.77
C CYS A 279 -12.25 25.38 -12.29
N PRO A 280 -12.26 26.47 -13.08
CA PRO A 280 -12.05 26.45 -14.52
C PRO A 280 -10.75 25.74 -14.92
N LEU A 281 -10.67 25.31 -16.19
CA LEU A 281 -9.54 24.56 -16.71
C LEU A 281 -8.19 25.27 -16.52
N ASN A 282 -8.17 26.60 -16.68
CA ASN A 282 -6.98 27.44 -16.62
C ASN A 282 -6.58 27.92 -15.22
N CYS A 283 -7.44 27.71 -14.21
CA CYS A 283 -7.14 28.14 -12.85
C CYS A 283 -6.25 27.15 -12.11
N PHE A 284 -5.34 27.64 -11.28
CA PHE A 284 -4.44 26.87 -10.42
C PHE A 284 -3.59 25.85 -11.18
N MET A 285 -3.14 26.18 -12.39
CA MET A 285 -2.43 25.23 -13.27
C MET A 285 -1.15 24.65 -12.64
N ASN A 286 -0.34 25.47 -11.97
CA ASN A 286 0.86 24.98 -11.27
C ASN A 286 0.52 23.95 -10.16
N VAL A 287 -0.61 24.15 -9.46
CA VAL A 287 -1.11 23.19 -8.47
C VAL A 287 -1.52 21.89 -9.15
N LYS A 288 -2.34 21.97 -10.22
CA LYS A 288 -2.82 20.79 -10.98
C LYS A 288 -1.66 19.98 -11.56
N ILE A 289 -0.65 20.62 -12.11
CA ILE A 289 0.55 19.98 -12.66
C ILE A 289 1.30 19.23 -11.55
N ASN A 290 1.57 19.88 -10.42
CA ASN A 290 2.30 19.25 -9.31
C ASN A 290 1.51 18.09 -8.70
N LEU A 291 0.19 18.18 -8.61
CA LEU A 291 -0.68 17.07 -8.17
C LEU A 291 -0.60 15.88 -9.13
N LEU A 292 -0.62 16.13 -10.45
CA LEU A 292 -0.47 15.08 -11.46
C LEU A 292 0.90 14.40 -11.39
N LEU A 293 1.99 15.17 -11.31
CA LEU A 293 3.35 14.63 -11.16
C LEU A 293 3.47 13.80 -9.87
N SER A 294 2.90 14.29 -8.78
CA SER A 294 2.91 13.58 -7.50
C SER A 294 2.16 12.23 -7.58
N LEU A 295 0.97 12.18 -8.21
CA LEU A 295 0.20 10.95 -8.43
C LEU A 295 0.99 9.92 -9.23
N VAL A 296 1.60 10.33 -10.34
CA VAL A 296 2.40 9.43 -11.17
C VAL A 296 3.64 8.94 -10.41
N SER A 297 4.29 9.81 -9.63
CA SER A 297 5.47 9.43 -8.85
C SER A 297 5.19 8.37 -7.80
N VAL A 298 4.05 8.45 -7.10
CA VAL A 298 3.62 7.45 -6.10
C VAL A 298 3.41 6.09 -6.75
N LYS A 299 2.70 6.06 -7.87
CA LYS A 299 2.41 4.81 -8.58
C LYS A 299 3.68 4.22 -9.17
N ALA A 300 4.56 5.05 -9.71
CA ALA A 300 5.87 4.64 -10.18
C ALA A 300 6.79 4.14 -9.06
N ASN A 301 6.72 4.72 -7.87
CA ASN A 301 7.48 4.24 -6.71
C ASN A 301 7.17 2.79 -6.39
N ALA A 302 5.91 2.41 -6.41
CA ALA A 302 5.46 1.04 -6.15
C ALA A 302 5.99 0.02 -7.18
N LEU A 303 6.16 0.42 -8.45
CA LEU A 303 6.56 -0.45 -9.56
C LEU A 303 8.06 -0.39 -9.88
N THR A 304 8.69 0.77 -9.70
CA THR A 304 10.06 1.04 -10.16
C THR A 304 11.00 1.53 -9.08
N SER A 305 10.51 1.68 -7.83
CA SER A 305 11.24 2.29 -6.71
C SER A 305 11.72 3.73 -6.97
N SER A 306 11.04 4.45 -7.87
CA SER A 306 11.31 5.86 -8.16
C SER A 306 10.98 6.74 -6.95
N PRO A 307 11.66 7.90 -6.76
CA PRO A 307 11.36 8.82 -5.67
C PRO A 307 9.91 9.33 -5.73
N ILE A 308 9.30 9.53 -4.56
CA ILE A 308 7.96 10.10 -4.42
C ILE A 308 8.07 11.63 -4.37
N ILE A 309 7.17 12.33 -5.07
CA ILE A 309 7.07 13.78 -5.05
C ILE A 309 6.00 14.17 -4.01
N HIS A 310 6.41 14.80 -2.91
CA HIS A 310 5.52 15.43 -1.95
C HIS A 310 5.21 16.85 -2.40
N PHE A 311 4.03 17.39 -2.04
CA PHE A 311 3.55 18.65 -2.58
C PHE A 311 3.06 19.62 -1.49
N LEU A 312 3.49 20.88 -1.57
CA LEU A 312 3.06 21.97 -0.70
C LEU A 312 2.50 23.13 -1.53
N ALA A 313 1.27 23.54 -1.28
CA ALA A 313 0.68 24.75 -1.84
C ALA A 313 0.62 25.85 -0.78
N GLY A 314 1.22 27.00 -1.04
CA GLY A 314 1.24 28.14 -0.14
C GLY A 314 0.73 29.42 -0.77
N GLY A 315 0.02 30.26 0.02
CA GLY A 315 -0.45 31.57 -0.42
C GLY A 315 -1.68 31.60 -1.31
N PHE A 316 -2.39 30.45 -1.45
CA PHE A 316 -3.65 30.37 -2.21
C PHE A 316 -4.88 30.44 -1.29
N ASP A 317 -6.05 30.65 -1.88
CA ASP A 317 -7.34 30.38 -1.21
C ASP A 317 -7.41 28.90 -0.83
N THR A 318 -7.35 28.64 0.45
CA THR A 318 -7.25 27.28 0.99
C THR A 318 -8.49 26.45 0.75
N GLY A 319 -9.66 27.05 0.63
CA GLY A 319 -10.93 26.37 0.37
C GLY A 319 -10.95 25.67 -0.99
N TYR A 320 -10.49 26.34 -2.02
CA TYR A 320 -10.39 25.76 -3.36
C TYR A 320 -9.25 24.77 -3.48
N ILE A 321 -8.08 25.09 -2.92
CA ILE A 321 -6.92 24.17 -2.95
C ILE A 321 -7.23 22.85 -2.24
N ALA A 322 -7.85 22.90 -1.06
CA ALA A 322 -8.25 21.69 -0.34
C ALA A 322 -9.22 20.82 -1.16
N LYS A 323 -10.24 21.44 -1.82
CA LYS A 323 -11.17 20.75 -2.69
C LYS A 323 -10.46 20.15 -3.91
N LEU A 324 -9.53 20.87 -4.53
CA LEU A 324 -8.75 20.41 -5.68
C LEU A 324 -7.87 19.21 -5.32
N MET A 325 -7.15 19.28 -4.19
CA MET A 325 -6.40 18.13 -3.65
C MET A 325 -7.30 16.93 -3.39
N GLY A 326 -8.47 17.13 -2.78
CA GLY A 326 -9.43 16.05 -2.53
C GLY A 326 -9.94 15.40 -3.81
N ARG A 327 -10.14 16.16 -4.88
CA ARG A 327 -10.55 15.63 -6.20
C ARG A 327 -9.42 14.89 -6.89
N ALA A 328 -8.21 15.45 -6.88
CA ALA A 328 -7.05 14.79 -7.44
C ALA A 328 -6.73 13.48 -6.69
N ALA A 329 -6.94 13.42 -5.37
CA ALA A 329 -6.71 12.23 -4.57
C ALA A 329 -7.60 11.03 -4.96
N LEU A 330 -8.75 11.27 -5.61
CA LEU A 330 -9.61 10.21 -6.15
C LEU A 330 -8.96 9.43 -7.32
N LEU A 331 -7.91 9.97 -7.94
CA LEU A 331 -7.11 9.28 -8.96
C LEU A 331 -6.09 8.30 -8.35
N ALA A 332 -5.84 8.39 -7.05
CA ALA A 332 -4.95 7.48 -6.35
C ALA A 332 -5.66 6.17 -5.97
N ASP A 333 -4.94 5.06 -5.90
CA ASP A 333 -5.48 3.76 -5.45
C ASP A 333 -5.95 3.79 -4.00
N SER A 334 -5.29 4.60 -3.18
CA SER A 334 -5.64 4.82 -1.78
C SER A 334 -5.41 6.29 -1.42
N PHE A 335 -6.31 6.86 -0.64
CA PHE A 335 -6.03 8.15 -0.02
C PHE A 335 -6.53 8.19 1.42
N VAL A 336 -5.88 9.00 2.22
CA VAL A 336 -6.24 9.28 3.62
C VAL A 336 -6.15 10.77 3.85
N SER A 337 -7.15 11.34 4.53
CA SER A 337 -7.11 12.72 5.02
C SER A 337 -6.71 12.74 6.49
N ILE A 338 -5.69 13.53 6.83
CA ILE A 338 -5.28 13.74 8.23
C ILE A 338 -6.10 14.87 8.84
N GLY A 339 -6.81 14.57 9.95
CA GLY A 339 -7.47 15.59 10.77
C GLY A 339 -6.58 16.08 11.92
N THR A 340 -6.96 17.20 12.53
CA THR A 340 -6.25 17.78 13.69
C THR A 340 -6.38 16.93 14.96
N THR A 341 -7.41 16.09 15.04
CA THR A 341 -7.70 15.21 16.19
C THR A 341 -6.99 13.85 16.12
N HIS A 342 -6.29 13.53 15.04
CA HIS A 342 -5.60 12.25 14.90
C HIS A 342 -4.37 12.18 15.81
N ASN A 343 -4.41 11.28 16.77
CA ASN A 343 -3.31 11.05 17.71
C ASN A 343 -2.10 10.35 17.07
N SER A 344 -2.24 9.77 15.86
CA SER A 344 -1.17 9.07 15.17
C SER A 344 -1.09 9.44 13.69
N THR A 345 -0.16 10.33 13.36
CA THR A 345 0.21 10.67 11.99
C THR A 345 0.79 9.46 11.26
N SER A 346 1.55 8.62 11.95
CA SER A 346 2.15 7.39 11.40
C SER A 346 1.12 6.43 10.82
N THR A 347 0.01 6.19 11.55
CA THR A 347 -1.06 5.29 11.08
C THR A 347 -1.76 5.84 9.82
N ALA A 348 -1.96 7.16 9.75
CA ALA A 348 -2.55 7.79 8.57
C ALA A 348 -1.65 7.65 7.34
N LEU A 349 -0.35 7.91 7.49
CA LEU A 349 0.64 7.77 6.41
C LEU A 349 0.76 6.31 5.93
N ILE A 350 0.76 5.35 6.84
CA ILE A 350 0.73 3.93 6.49
C ILE A 350 -0.58 3.57 5.77
N GLY A 351 -1.71 4.05 6.28
CA GLY A 351 -3.01 3.81 5.67
C GLY A 351 -3.18 4.40 4.26
N ALA A 352 -2.31 5.35 3.89
CA ALA A 352 -2.22 5.94 2.56
C ALA A 352 -1.19 5.24 1.65
N SER A 353 -0.50 4.18 2.09
CA SER A 353 0.53 3.50 1.29
C SER A 353 0.01 3.14 -0.11
N GLY A 354 0.83 3.37 -1.11
CA GLY A 354 0.47 3.23 -2.53
C GLY A 354 -0.39 4.37 -3.09
N GLY A 355 -0.64 5.42 -2.31
CA GLY A 355 -1.49 6.55 -2.69
C GLY A 355 -1.10 7.86 -2.03
N VAL A 356 -2.08 8.63 -1.61
CA VAL A 356 -1.89 10.02 -1.17
C VAL A 356 -2.41 10.24 0.25
N CYS A 357 -1.62 10.94 1.05
CA CYS A 357 -2.01 11.47 2.35
C CYS A 357 -2.24 12.97 2.23
N VAL A 358 -3.50 13.40 2.37
CA VAL A 358 -3.91 14.80 2.21
C VAL A 358 -4.08 15.46 3.57
N MET A 359 -3.53 16.66 3.72
CA MET A 359 -3.80 17.56 4.84
C MET A 359 -4.88 18.57 4.40
N PRO A 360 -6.17 18.30 4.66
CA PRO A 360 -7.26 19.10 4.09
C PRO A 360 -7.43 20.48 4.75
N LEU A 361 -6.80 20.68 5.91
CA LEU A 361 -6.79 21.96 6.61
C LEU A 361 -5.44 22.66 6.37
N PRO A 362 -5.39 23.99 6.46
CA PRO A 362 -4.13 24.71 6.35
C PRO A 362 -3.14 24.27 7.45
N LEU A 363 -1.84 24.25 7.11
CA LEU A 363 -0.79 23.81 8.03
C LEU A 363 -0.87 24.45 9.42
N GLN A 364 -1.33 25.70 9.50
CA GLN A 364 -1.51 26.44 10.76
C GLN A 364 -2.57 25.84 11.70
N ALA A 365 -3.47 25.00 11.18
CA ALA A 365 -4.49 24.32 11.97
C ALA A 365 -3.97 23.08 12.70
N TYR A 366 -2.80 22.57 12.31
CA TYR A 366 -2.19 21.38 12.91
C TYR A 366 -1.25 21.76 14.06
N SER A 367 -1.11 20.86 15.03
CA SER A 367 -0.15 21.06 16.12
C SER A 367 1.29 20.99 15.59
N GLN A 368 2.21 21.74 16.23
CA GLN A 368 3.62 21.74 15.84
C GLN A 368 4.24 20.32 15.89
N ASN A 369 3.80 19.49 16.85
CA ASN A 369 4.27 18.11 16.96
C ASN A 369 3.83 17.24 15.78
N GLN A 370 2.61 17.43 15.27
CA GLN A 370 2.13 16.74 14.07
C GLN A 370 2.93 17.17 12.83
N ILE A 371 3.13 18.47 12.67
CA ILE A 371 3.92 19.02 11.54
C ILE A 371 5.35 18.48 11.59
N ASN A 372 6.02 18.58 12.74
CA ASN A 372 7.40 18.11 12.89
C ASN A 372 7.52 16.59 12.64
N SER A 373 6.54 15.81 13.10
CA SER A 373 6.49 14.35 12.84
C SER A 373 6.38 14.07 11.35
N ILE A 374 5.49 14.76 10.63
CA ILE A 374 5.30 14.58 9.18
C ILE A 374 6.57 14.99 8.43
N LEU A 375 7.15 16.15 8.75
CA LEU A 375 8.37 16.63 8.11
C LEU A 375 9.55 15.66 8.31
N SER A 376 9.73 15.15 9.53
CA SER A 376 10.77 14.16 9.82
C SER A 376 10.56 12.86 9.03
N ILE A 377 9.32 12.41 8.88
CA ILE A 377 9.00 11.21 8.10
C ILE A 377 9.26 11.43 6.60
N ILE A 378 8.92 12.61 6.07
CA ILE A 378 9.19 12.93 4.66
C ILE A 378 10.71 12.97 4.42
N GLU A 379 11.47 13.62 5.31
CA GLU A 379 12.91 13.77 5.20
C GLU A 379 13.67 12.44 5.31
N THR A 380 13.26 11.58 6.26
CA THR A 380 13.90 10.27 6.47
C THR A 380 13.41 9.19 5.51
N GLY A 381 12.22 9.34 4.94
CA GLY A 381 11.54 8.31 4.16
C GLY A 381 11.08 7.11 4.99
N GLU A 382 11.13 7.21 6.33
CA GLU A 382 10.80 6.12 7.25
C GLU A 382 9.74 6.54 8.27
N ILE A 383 8.77 5.66 8.49
CA ILE A 383 7.74 5.81 9.52
C ILE A 383 8.14 4.93 10.70
N THR A 384 8.43 5.56 11.85
CA THR A 384 8.77 4.86 13.08
C THR A 384 7.56 4.86 14.03
N HIS A 385 7.15 3.68 14.45
CA HIS A 385 6.14 3.46 15.48
C HIS A 385 6.76 2.65 16.63
N SER A 386 6.13 2.62 17.79
CA SER A 386 6.63 1.91 18.98
C SER A 386 6.86 0.41 18.77
N THR A 387 6.15 -0.20 17.82
CA THR A 387 6.16 -1.65 17.57
C THR A 387 6.78 -2.04 16.23
N TYR A 388 6.93 -1.11 15.27
CA TYR A 388 7.43 -1.41 13.93
C TYR A 388 8.06 -0.20 13.25
N LYS A 389 8.86 -0.46 12.22
CA LYS A 389 9.36 0.52 11.26
C LYS A 389 8.84 0.17 9.87
N SER A 390 8.45 1.18 9.10
CA SER A 390 7.97 1.05 7.73
C SER A 390 8.54 2.15 6.84
N LYS A 391 8.71 1.88 5.56
CA LYS A 391 9.07 2.91 4.58
C LYS A 391 7.87 3.79 4.26
N LEU A 392 8.10 5.07 4.01
CA LEU A 392 7.08 5.98 3.50
C LEU A 392 6.78 5.61 2.03
N GLN A 393 5.55 5.19 1.75
CA GLN A 393 5.09 4.74 0.44
C GLN A 393 3.87 5.53 -0.06
N CYS A 394 3.70 6.76 0.43
CA CYS A 394 2.63 7.65 -0.03
C CYS A 394 3.17 9.06 -0.26
N ALA A 395 2.54 9.81 -1.15
CA ALA A 395 2.77 11.24 -1.24
C ALA A 395 2.03 11.98 -0.12
N VAL A 396 2.62 13.04 0.38
CA VAL A 396 1.99 13.95 1.34
C VAL A 396 1.67 15.25 0.63
N TRP A 397 0.39 15.66 0.69
CA TRP A 397 -0.09 16.93 0.15
C TRP A 397 -0.56 17.84 1.27
N ALA A 398 0.01 19.05 1.30
CA ALA A 398 -0.31 20.04 2.29
C ALA A 398 -0.55 21.42 1.64
N HIS A 399 -1.28 22.28 2.33
CA HIS A 399 -1.45 23.68 1.93
C HIS A 399 -1.40 24.60 3.15
N GLY A 400 -1.16 25.87 2.92
CA GLY A 400 -1.13 26.87 3.99
C GLY A 400 -1.35 28.29 3.47
N MET A 401 -1.96 29.12 4.31
CA MET A 401 -2.07 30.57 4.07
C MET A 401 -0.81 31.23 4.62
N ASP A 402 -0.42 32.37 4.05
CA ASP A 402 0.60 33.30 4.59
C ASP A 402 1.80 32.65 5.28
N LEU A 403 2.38 31.63 4.66
CA LEU A 403 3.59 31.02 5.19
C LEU A 403 4.72 32.04 5.16
N LYS A 404 5.21 32.43 6.32
CA LYS A 404 6.36 33.33 6.44
C LYS A 404 7.53 32.79 5.61
N LYS A 405 8.26 33.66 4.92
CA LYS A 405 9.37 33.31 4.01
C LYS A 405 10.32 32.25 4.57
N ILE A 406 10.76 32.41 5.83
CA ILE A 406 11.69 31.48 6.50
C ILE A 406 11.03 30.09 6.69
N VAL A 407 9.76 30.06 7.11
CA VAL A 407 9.01 28.82 7.31
C VAL A 407 8.80 28.13 5.97
N LEU A 408 8.47 28.89 4.91
CA LEU A 408 8.28 28.36 3.57
C LEU A 408 9.56 27.72 3.02
N TYR A 409 10.73 28.34 3.24
CA TYR A 409 12.01 27.75 2.84
C TYR A 409 12.27 26.42 3.56
N ASN A 410 12.10 26.38 4.88
CA ASN A 410 12.41 25.18 5.66
C ASN A 410 11.47 24.02 5.32
N ILE A 411 10.18 24.29 5.25
CA ILE A 411 9.16 23.27 4.94
C ILE A 411 9.24 22.90 3.44
N GLY A 412 9.38 23.88 2.57
CA GLY A 412 9.47 23.67 1.12
C GLY A 412 10.66 22.81 0.70
N ASN A 413 11.81 22.96 1.36
CA ASN A 413 12.98 22.15 1.11
C ASN A 413 12.77 20.67 1.45
N ILE A 414 11.90 20.37 2.42
CA ILE A 414 11.57 19.00 2.82
C ILE A 414 10.53 18.38 1.85
N PHE A 415 9.49 19.15 1.50
CA PHE A 415 8.50 18.70 0.51
C PHE A 415 9.11 18.54 -0.88
N GLY A 416 10.06 19.37 -1.25
CA GLY A 416 10.73 19.34 -2.53
C GLY A 416 9.93 19.98 -3.68
N SER A 417 8.62 19.69 -3.79
CA SER A 417 7.72 20.35 -4.74
C SER A 417 6.83 21.36 -4.01
N VAL A 418 6.96 22.61 -4.39
CA VAL A 418 6.20 23.73 -3.82
C VAL A 418 5.53 24.50 -4.94
N CYS A 419 4.30 24.92 -4.72
CA CYS A 419 3.60 25.87 -5.57
C CYS A 419 3.19 27.07 -4.73
N ARG A 420 3.41 28.27 -5.25
CA ARG A 420 3.03 29.49 -4.58
C ARG A 420 2.10 30.33 -5.43
N GLY A 421 1.06 30.87 -4.84
CA GLY A 421 0.13 31.83 -5.42
C GLY A 421 -0.10 33.01 -4.50
N ASP A 422 -0.90 33.92 -4.97
CA ASP A 422 -1.34 35.07 -4.21
C ASP A 422 -2.78 34.84 -3.68
N TYR A 423 -3.09 35.42 -2.55
CA TYR A 423 -4.43 35.36 -1.97
C TYR A 423 -5.41 36.14 -2.85
N GLY A 424 -6.49 35.45 -3.28
CA GLY A 424 -7.49 36.03 -4.16
C GLY A 424 -7.24 35.82 -5.65
N ASP A 425 -6.20 35.03 -6.02
CA ASP A 425 -5.99 34.60 -7.40
C ASP A 425 -7.27 33.98 -7.97
N PHE A 426 -7.63 34.36 -9.19
CA PHE A 426 -8.75 33.83 -9.94
C PHE A 426 -10.15 34.11 -9.33
N ALA A 427 -10.32 35.16 -8.52
CA ALA A 427 -11.59 35.44 -7.82
C ALA A 427 -12.77 35.61 -8.80
N ASP A 428 -12.59 36.31 -9.90
CA ASP A 428 -13.64 36.57 -10.90
C ASP A 428 -13.97 35.27 -11.66
N GLU A 429 -12.98 34.53 -12.14
CA GLU A 429 -13.14 33.27 -12.86
C GLU A 429 -13.83 32.20 -12.00
N LEU A 430 -13.51 32.17 -10.70
CA LEU A 430 -14.12 31.24 -9.76
C LEU A 430 -15.59 31.63 -9.45
N ALA A 431 -15.89 32.93 -9.38
CA ALA A 431 -17.25 33.40 -9.20
C ALA A 431 -18.13 33.05 -10.41
N ASP A 432 -17.64 33.32 -11.63
CA ASP A 432 -18.35 32.99 -12.87
C ASP A 432 -18.58 31.47 -12.98
N HIS A 433 -17.55 30.67 -12.69
CA HIS A 433 -17.66 29.21 -12.72
C HIS A 433 -18.67 28.67 -11.69
N ALA A 434 -18.72 29.25 -10.49
CA ALA A 434 -19.70 28.86 -9.47
C ALA A 434 -21.13 29.17 -9.92
N LEU A 435 -21.35 30.31 -10.59
CA LEU A 435 -22.65 30.69 -11.16
C LEU A 435 -23.05 29.74 -12.30
N GLU A 436 -22.15 29.44 -13.23
CA GLU A 436 -22.42 28.50 -14.32
C GLU A 436 -22.79 27.10 -13.80
N GLN A 437 -22.08 26.60 -12.78
CA GLN A 437 -22.40 25.32 -12.18
C GLN A 437 -23.76 25.28 -11.45
N ALA A 438 -24.17 26.38 -10.87
CA ALA A 438 -25.50 26.49 -10.25
C ALA A 438 -26.63 26.40 -11.27
N ILE A 439 -26.39 26.87 -12.50
CA ILE A 439 -27.37 26.87 -13.60
C ILE A 439 -27.41 25.52 -14.34
N THR A 440 -26.27 24.85 -14.52
CA THR A 440 -26.14 23.62 -15.34
C THR A 440 -25.49 22.43 -14.59
N PRO A 441 -26.12 21.91 -13.54
CA PRO A 441 -25.41 20.95 -12.65
C PRO A 441 -25.20 19.53 -13.20
N THR A 442 -25.85 19.11 -14.29
CA THR A 442 -25.99 17.68 -14.64
C THR A 442 -25.07 17.17 -15.74
N THR A 443 -24.57 17.99 -16.63
CA THR A 443 -23.77 17.55 -17.80
C THR A 443 -22.29 17.45 -17.50
N VAL A 444 -21.75 18.36 -16.72
CA VAL A 444 -20.31 18.43 -16.36
C VAL A 444 -19.87 17.19 -15.58
N GLY A 445 -20.72 16.65 -14.72
CA GLY A 445 -20.37 15.50 -13.87
C GLY A 445 -20.12 14.17 -14.58
N LYS A 446 -20.68 13.96 -15.77
CA LYS A 446 -20.45 12.73 -16.55
C LYS A 446 -19.15 12.81 -17.34
N GLN A 447 -18.86 13.95 -17.95
CA GLN A 447 -17.65 14.19 -18.72
C GLN A 447 -16.40 14.17 -17.82
N GLU A 448 -16.47 14.80 -16.64
CA GLU A 448 -15.36 14.73 -15.67
C GLU A 448 -15.07 13.30 -15.21
N LYS A 449 -16.11 12.50 -14.92
CA LYS A 449 -15.91 11.10 -14.52
C LYS A 449 -15.19 10.28 -15.58
N GLN A 450 -15.49 10.52 -16.87
CA GLN A 450 -14.81 9.84 -17.97
C GLN A 450 -13.36 10.33 -18.08
N ALA A 451 -13.12 11.64 -18.08
CA ALA A 451 -11.78 12.21 -18.12
C ALA A 451 -10.89 11.73 -16.94
N LEU A 452 -11.44 11.68 -15.73
CA LEU A 452 -10.71 11.14 -14.57
C LEU A 452 -10.39 9.66 -14.72
N LYS A 453 -11.31 8.87 -15.31
CA LYS A 453 -11.07 7.45 -15.58
C LYS A 453 -9.95 7.26 -16.61
N ASP A 454 -9.95 8.05 -17.67
CA ASP A 454 -8.94 7.99 -18.72
C ASP A 454 -7.56 8.41 -18.19
N ILE A 455 -7.50 9.46 -17.36
CA ILE A 455 -6.28 9.88 -16.67
C ILE A 455 -5.79 8.78 -15.73
N SER A 456 -6.67 8.16 -14.94
CA SER A 456 -6.29 7.06 -14.03
C SER A 456 -5.72 5.87 -14.81
N THR A 457 -6.37 5.47 -15.90
CA THR A 457 -5.87 4.41 -16.79
C THR A 457 -4.52 4.78 -17.40
N TYR A 458 -4.35 6.03 -17.80
CA TYR A 458 -3.09 6.52 -18.35
C TYR A 458 -1.96 6.52 -17.32
N ILE A 459 -2.23 6.96 -16.09
CA ILE A 459 -1.27 6.89 -14.98
C ILE A 459 -0.82 5.45 -14.75
N ASP A 460 -1.74 4.47 -14.79
CA ASP A 460 -1.43 3.06 -14.64
C ASP A 460 -0.50 2.55 -15.74
N LEU A 461 -0.72 2.97 -16.99
CA LEU A 461 0.11 2.60 -18.13
C LEU A 461 1.53 3.16 -18.04
N VAL A 462 1.68 4.43 -17.63
CA VAL A 462 2.99 5.09 -17.62
C VAL A 462 3.81 4.79 -16.36
N ALA A 463 3.18 4.41 -15.26
CA ALA A 463 3.83 4.21 -13.97
C ALA A 463 4.93 3.13 -14.00
N GLY A 464 4.77 2.09 -14.82
CA GLY A 464 5.73 0.99 -14.95
C GLY A 464 6.99 1.34 -15.77
N ILE A 465 7.02 2.50 -16.43
CA ILE A 465 8.16 2.90 -17.27
C ILE A 465 9.35 3.27 -16.38
N LYS A 466 10.47 2.55 -16.53
CA LYS A 466 11.73 2.91 -15.90
C LYS A 466 12.37 4.03 -16.72
N VAL A 467 12.66 5.15 -16.07
CA VAL A 467 13.24 6.33 -16.71
C VAL A 467 14.65 6.55 -16.19
N SER A 468 15.61 6.75 -17.11
CA SER A 468 16.96 7.26 -16.85
C SER A 468 17.07 8.72 -17.30
N LEU A 469 18.04 9.45 -16.78
CA LEU A 469 18.36 10.78 -17.27
C LEU A 469 19.34 10.67 -18.46
N ALA A 470 19.16 11.52 -19.48
CA ALA A 470 20.18 11.74 -20.50
C ALA A 470 21.34 12.56 -19.89
N GLU A 471 22.56 12.37 -20.37
CA GLU A 471 23.76 13.09 -19.89
C GLU A 471 23.55 14.60 -19.90
N ASN A 472 22.98 15.14 -20.97
CA ASN A 472 22.69 16.58 -21.09
C ASN A 472 21.67 17.07 -20.08
N ALA A 473 20.63 16.27 -19.77
CA ALA A 473 19.63 16.62 -18.78
C ALA A 473 20.20 16.56 -17.35
N GLU A 474 21.06 15.58 -17.06
CA GLU A 474 21.76 15.47 -15.79
C GLU A 474 22.69 16.69 -15.57
N GLU A 475 23.50 17.04 -16.58
CA GLU A 475 24.39 18.19 -16.51
C GLU A 475 23.61 19.50 -16.34
N LEU A 476 22.49 19.68 -17.05
CA LEU A 476 21.61 20.84 -16.92
C LEU A 476 21.07 20.99 -15.49
N LEU A 477 20.57 19.93 -14.90
CA LEU A 477 20.08 19.93 -13.51
C LEU A 477 21.20 20.23 -12.52
N ARG A 478 22.40 19.68 -12.75
CA ARG A 478 23.58 19.92 -11.93
C ARG A 478 24.03 21.39 -11.99
N LEU A 479 24.12 21.94 -13.18
CA LEU A 479 24.53 23.34 -13.39
C LEU A 479 23.53 24.31 -12.78
N TYR A 480 22.23 24.06 -12.98
CA TYR A 480 21.18 24.86 -12.34
C TYR A 480 21.30 24.81 -10.82
N PHE A 481 21.45 23.61 -10.24
CA PHE A 481 21.57 23.44 -8.79
C PHE A 481 22.77 24.23 -8.23
N LEU A 482 23.93 24.19 -8.91
CA LEU A 482 25.14 24.92 -8.49
C LEU A 482 24.93 26.42 -8.59
N ALA A 483 24.36 26.93 -9.69
CA ALA A 483 24.07 28.34 -9.88
C ALA A 483 23.07 28.87 -8.84
N ALA A 484 21.96 28.16 -8.65
CA ALA A 484 20.93 28.50 -7.68
C ALA A 484 21.46 28.52 -6.24
N ARG A 485 22.29 27.54 -5.88
CA ARG A 485 22.92 27.48 -4.55
C ARG A 485 23.94 28.56 -4.32
N LYS A 486 24.67 28.99 -5.37
CA LYS A 486 25.60 30.10 -5.30
C LYS A 486 24.87 31.41 -5.02
N GLU A 487 23.71 31.61 -5.65
CA GLU A 487 22.92 32.84 -5.48
C GLU A 487 22.17 32.84 -4.13
N LYS A 488 21.56 31.71 -3.75
CA LYS A 488 20.79 31.57 -2.49
C LYS A 488 21.16 30.28 -1.74
N PRO A 489 22.28 30.24 -0.99
CA PRO A 489 22.80 28.99 -0.38
C PRO A 489 21.85 28.29 0.58
N LYS A 490 20.97 29.05 1.26
CA LYS A 490 20.00 28.51 2.25
C LYS A 490 18.66 28.13 1.62
N ALA A 491 18.41 28.55 0.39
CA ALA A 491 17.11 28.32 -0.25
C ALA A 491 17.06 27.03 -1.07
N VAL A 492 18.22 26.49 -1.48
CA VAL A 492 18.32 25.31 -2.33
C VAL A 492 19.18 24.25 -1.65
N THR A 493 18.59 23.11 -1.33
CA THR A 493 19.22 21.99 -0.64
C THR A 493 19.35 20.77 -1.56
N ILE A 494 20.04 19.73 -1.10
CA ILE A 494 20.12 18.45 -1.82
C ILE A 494 18.72 17.82 -2.01
N GLY A 495 17.81 18.06 -1.07
CA GLY A 495 16.42 17.61 -1.20
C GLY A 495 15.71 18.20 -2.43
N ASN A 496 15.96 19.48 -2.74
CA ASN A 496 15.44 20.11 -3.96
C ASN A 496 16.01 19.47 -5.23
N LEU A 497 17.29 19.10 -5.24
CA LEU A 497 17.87 18.37 -6.39
C LEU A 497 17.19 17.01 -6.58
N GLY A 498 16.95 16.28 -5.49
CA GLY A 498 16.20 15.02 -5.55
C GLY A 498 14.78 15.21 -6.10
N ALA A 499 14.10 16.30 -5.71
CA ALA A 499 12.77 16.62 -6.23
C ALA A 499 12.80 17.03 -7.72
N LEU A 500 13.82 17.78 -8.14
CA LEU A 500 14.03 18.13 -9.56
C LEU A 500 14.23 16.88 -10.42
N ILE A 501 15.08 15.95 -9.98
CA ILE A 501 15.31 14.67 -10.65
C ILE A 501 14.00 13.85 -10.74
N ALA A 502 13.24 13.79 -9.64
CA ALA A 502 11.96 13.09 -9.60
C ALA A 502 10.92 13.72 -10.55
N ALA A 503 10.84 15.06 -10.61
CA ALA A 503 9.95 15.78 -11.51
C ALA A 503 10.35 15.58 -12.98
N CYS A 504 11.64 15.67 -13.29
CA CYS A 504 12.20 15.44 -14.63
C CYS A 504 11.90 14.01 -15.13
N ALA A 505 12.18 12.98 -14.32
CA ALA A 505 11.88 11.60 -14.64
C ALA A 505 10.37 11.34 -14.78
N THR A 506 9.54 11.99 -13.96
CA THR A 506 8.09 11.85 -14.03
C THR A 506 7.50 12.52 -15.26
N SER A 507 8.07 13.67 -15.69
CA SER A 507 7.73 14.33 -16.95
C SER A 507 7.98 13.43 -18.16
N ALA A 508 9.16 12.83 -18.25
CA ALA A 508 9.50 11.91 -19.32
C ALA A 508 8.57 10.66 -19.31
N ARG A 509 8.25 10.15 -18.13
CA ARG A 509 7.33 9.03 -17.94
C ARG A 509 5.93 9.35 -18.46
N LEU A 510 5.39 10.53 -18.13
CA LEU A 510 4.11 11.01 -18.69
C LEU A 510 4.14 11.11 -20.20
N CYS A 511 5.26 11.47 -20.81
CA CYS A 511 5.46 11.47 -22.25
C CYS A 511 5.84 10.09 -22.83
N ARG A 512 5.69 9.00 -22.05
CA ARG A 512 5.98 7.62 -22.44
C ARG A 512 7.41 7.40 -22.94
N ARG A 513 8.36 8.12 -22.38
CA ARG A 513 9.79 7.99 -22.68
C ARG A 513 10.52 7.31 -21.54
N ASN A 514 11.49 6.47 -21.88
CA ASN A 514 12.38 5.81 -20.92
C ASN A 514 13.66 6.60 -20.65
N VAL A 515 13.85 7.73 -21.34
CA VAL A 515 14.97 8.67 -21.15
C VAL A 515 14.40 10.07 -21.02
N ALA A 516 14.75 10.76 -19.95
CA ALA A 516 14.42 12.18 -19.74
C ALA A 516 15.45 13.05 -20.45
N ASN A 517 14.98 14.03 -21.21
CA ASN A 517 15.78 14.95 -22.01
C ASN A 517 15.83 16.36 -21.41
N ASN A 518 16.47 17.30 -22.14
CA ASN A 518 16.58 18.70 -21.73
C ASN A 518 15.23 19.36 -21.50
N ASP A 519 14.21 19.06 -22.32
CA ASP A 519 12.86 19.65 -22.14
C ASP A 519 12.24 19.28 -20.80
N ASP A 520 12.44 18.02 -20.36
CA ASP A 520 11.96 17.56 -19.05
C ASP A 520 12.70 18.25 -17.91
N ALA A 521 14.01 18.43 -18.06
CA ALA A 521 14.84 19.12 -17.07
C ALA A 521 14.45 20.61 -16.96
N VAL A 522 14.27 21.29 -18.08
CA VAL A 522 13.81 22.70 -18.11
C VAL A 522 12.43 22.83 -17.48
N PHE A 523 11.51 21.90 -17.80
CA PHE A 523 10.18 21.90 -17.21
C PHE A 523 10.23 21.70 -15.69
N ALA A 524 11.05 20.79 -15.19
CA ALA A 524 11.24 20.58 -13.76
C ALA A 524 11.83 21.83 -13.06
N ILE A 525 12.83 22.48 -13.70
CA ILE A 525 13.42 23.72 -13.19
C ILE A 525 12.39 24.86 -13.19
N TRP A 526 11.57 24.98 -14.24
CA TRP A 526 10.52 25.98 -14.32
C TRP A 526 9.51 25.85 -13.17
N LEU A 527 9.04 24.63 -12.87
CA LEU A 527 8.16 24.36 -11.74
C LEU A 527 8.82 24.72 -10.40
N HIS A 528 10.09 24.38 -10.23
CA HIS A 528 10.83 24.71 -9.00
C HIS A 528 10.97 26.22 -8.81
N VAL A 529 11.35 26.96 -9.85
CA VAL A 529 11.52 28.43 -9.79
C VAL A 529 10.18 29.10 -9.51
N SER A 530 9.08 28.62 -10.13
CA SER A 530 7.72 29.14 -9.90
C SER A 530 7.28 29.00 -8.44
N GLY A 531 7.70 27.93 -7.76
CA GLY A 531 7.36 27.68 -6.35
C GLY A 531 8.22 28.43 -5.33
N MET A 532 9.29 29.09 -5.75
CA MET A 532 10.19 29.77 -4.82
C MET A 532 9.59 31.05 -4.23
N PRO A 533 9.91 31.37 -2.96
CA PRO A 533 9.53 32.65 -2.36
C PRO A 533 10.29 33.81 -3.02
N GLU A 534 9.64 34.98 -3.07
CA GLU A 534 10.23 36.21 -3.62
C GLU A 534 11.44 36.72 -2.82
N PRO A 535 12.41 37.34 -3.52
CA PRO A 535 12.50 37.45 -4.99
C PRO A 535 12.84 36.10 -5.61
N ARG A 536 12.14 35.73 -6.68
CA ARG A 536 12.43 34.51 -7.45
C ARG A 536 13.74 34.64 -8.21
N PHE A 537 14.24 33.56 -8.81
CA PHE A 537 15.44 33.64 -9.67
C PHE A 537 15.11 34.26 -11.02
N ALA A 538 13.96 33.89 -11.60
CA ALA A 538 13.48 34.42 -12.87
C ALA A 538 12.42 35.52 -12.65
N PRO A 539 12.27 36.44 -13.62
CA PRO A 539 11.15 37.39 -13.66
C PRO A 539 9.79 36.70 -13.68
N ASP A 540 8.80 37.31 -13.04
CA ASP A 540 7.47 36.73 -12.93
C ASP A 540 6.78 36.49 -14.29
N ASP A 541 7.00 37.36 -15.27
CA ASP A 541 6.51 37.23 -16.66
C ASP A 541 6.95 35.91 -17.35
N TYR A 542 8.05 35.28 -16.86
CA TYR A 542 8.58 34.01 -17.40
C TYR A 542 8.03 32.77 -16.66
N LEU A 543 7.27 32.99 -15.60
CA LEU A 543 6.73 31.95 -14.72
C LEU A 543 5.19 31.88 -14.78
N GLU A 544 4.54 32.76 -15.55
CA GLU A 544 3.11 32.74 -15.76
C GLU A 544 2.63 31.47 -16.47
N THR A 545 1.40 31.07 -16.16
CA THR A 545 0.73 29.91 -16.76
C THR A 545 -0.51 30.35 -17.55
N PRO A 546 -0.35 31.03 -18.71
CA PRO A 546 -1.47 31.52 -19.49
C PRO A 546 -2.30 30.36 -20.07
N ALA A 547 -3.61 30.55 -20.20
CA ALA A 547 -4.52 29.56 -20.80
C ALA A 547 -4.25 29.33 -22.31
N ASP A 548 -3.70 30.35 -22.99
CA ASP A 548 -3.38 30.29 -24.42
C ASP A 548 -2.04 29.57 -24.66
N MET A 549 -2.08 28.47 -25.40
CA MET A 549 -0.91 27.66 -25.74
C MET A 549 0.18 28.42 -26.48
N LYS A 550 -0.19 29.41 -27.32
CA LYS A 550 0.80 30.27 -28.01
C LYS A 550 1.50 31.22 -27.05
N LYS A 551 0.76 31.75 -26.07
CA LYS A 551 1.34 32.57 -25.02
C LYS A 551 2.23 31.74 -24.09
N LEU A 552 1.77 30.56 -23.71
CA LEU A 552 2.55 29.61 -22.90
C LEU A 552 3.88 29.25 -23.58
N GLN A 553 3.86 29.01 -24.90
CA GLN A 553 5.07 28.73 -25.66
C GLN A 553 6.07 29.89 -25.58
N LYS A 554 5.60 31.14 -25.73
CA LYS A 554 6.47 32.33 -25.60
C LYS A 554 7.03 32.48 -24.19
N VAL A 555 6.26 32.14 -23.15
CA VAL A 555 6.73 32.16 -21.76
C VAL A 555 7.86 31.15 -21.58
N ILE A 556 7.68 29.93 -22.07
CA ILE A 556 8.71 28.89 -21.98
C ILE A 556 9.97 29.24 -22.78
N GLU A 557 9.82 29.80 -23.99
CA GLU A 557 10.98 30.28 -24.79
C GLU A 557 11.75 31.39 -24.07
N LYS A 558 11.07 32.34 -23.43
CA LYS A 558 11.71 33.35 -22.59
C LYS A 558 12.44 32.74 -21.39
N PHE A 559 11.80 31.73 -20.76
CA PHE A 559 12.40 31.02 -19.65
C PHE A 559 13.66 30.24 -20.06
N TYR A 560 13.66 29.58 -21.24
CA TYR A 560 14.85 28.94 -21.80
C TYR A 560 16.03 29.93 -21.93
N ASN A 561 15.77 31.06 -22.56
CA ASN A 561 16.82 32.09 -22.77
C ASN A 561 17.35 32.64 -21.42
N TRP A 562 16.46 32.83 -20.45
CA TRP A 562 16.86 33.22 -19.10
C TRP A 562 17.71 32.14 -18.43
N LEU A 563 17.29 30.85 -18.53
CA LEU A 563 17.99 29.75 -17.90
C LEU A 563 19.42 29.60 -18.47
N GLU A 564 19.60 29.68 -19.77
CA GLU A 564 20.93 29.67 -20.41
C GLU A 564 21.84 30.75 -19.88
N GLN A 565 21.32 31.96 -19.71
CA GLN A 565 22.07 33.07 -19.12
C GLN A 565 22.39 32.83 -17.63
N PHE A 566 21.44 32.30 -16.90
CA PHE A 566 21.56 32.03 -15.45
C PHE A 566 22.62 30.96 -15.14
N ILE A 567 22.68 29.90 -15.94
CA ILE A 567 23.65 28.82 -15.77
C ILE A 567 24.95 29.01 -16.52
N GLY A 568 24.98 29.93 -17.49
CA GLY A 568 26.14 30.17 -18.37
C GLY A 568 26.43 29.01 -19.33
N TYR A 569 25.39 28.24 -19.70
CA TYR A 569 25.49 27.04 -20.54
C TYR A 569 24.39 27.03 -21.60
N ARG A 570 24.71 26.69 -22.86
CA ARG A 570 23.73 26.55 -23.95
C ARG A 570 23.05 25.19 -23.87
N ILE A 571 21.72 25.19 -23.81
CA ILE A 571 20.90 23.98 -23.64
C ILE A 571 20.80 23.18 -24.95
N TYR A 572 20.75 23.89 -26.09
CA TYR A 572 20.80 23.29 -27.42
C TYR A 572 22.03 23.78 -28.17
N GLU A 573 22.84 22.85 -28.68
CA GLU A 573 23.81 23.19 -29.72
C GLU A 573 22.99 23.49 -30.98
N THR A 574 23.03 24.75 -31.43
CA THR A 574 22.63 25.07 -32.80
C THR A 574 23.58 24.34 -33.71
N ASN A 575 23.14 23.26 -34.37
CA ASN A 575 23.84 22.74 -35.53
C ASN A 575 23.86 23.87 -36.57
N GLU A 576 24.94 24.68 -36.59
CA GLU A 576 25.29 25.51 -37.71
C GLU A 576 25.85 24.67 -38.85
#